data_2f5b1e85a29ab5590bb557ff767f32ce
#
_entry.id   2f5b1e85a29ab5590bb557ff767f32ce
#
_cell.length_a   1.000
_cell.length_b   1.000
_cell.length_c   1.000
_cell.angle_alpha   90.00
_cell.angle_beta   90.00
_cell.angle_gamma   90.00
#
_symmetry.space_group_name_H-M   'P 1'
#
loop_
_entity.id
_entity.type
_entity.pdbx_description
1 polymer ?
#
loop_
_entity_poly.entity_id
_entity_poly.type
_entity_poly.pdbx_seq_one_letter_code
_entity_poly.pdbx_strand_id
1 'polypeptide(L)'
;LKNDYDMEAIASEHLGILIPGRAEVFGKRDFRTLLSEDTGKAMEYACYGAYVSRKGKKVLKDKLEAAGMKCLMEEMEMPLSLVLYDMQKEGVAVKREELKAYGDALVARIEELEQSIHTQAGTEFNINSPKQLGEVLFETMQIPGGKKTKTGYSTAADVLEKLSADYPIVRDILEYRGLTKLKSTYADGLAAFIEEDGRIHTNFNQTITATGRISSTEPNLQNIPMRMELGRQIRKVFIPRE
;
A
#
# COMPACT_ATOMS: atom_id res chain seq x y z
N LEU A 1 -17.25 -2.91 12.50
CA LEU A 1 -16.46 -1.76 12.07
C LEU A 1 -16.67 -1.57 10.57
N LYS A 2 -17.20 -0.42 10.17
CA LYS A 2 -17.22 0.01 8.78
C LYS A 2 -15.94 0.81 8.53
N ASN A 3 -15.35 0.67 7.35
CA ASN A 3 -14.16 1.42 6.93
C ASN A 3 -14.54 2.68 6.13
N ASP A 4 -15.77 3.13 6.27
CA ASP A 4 -16.30 4.28 5.56
C ASP A 4 -16.60 5.38 6.59
N TYR A 5 -15.79 6.42 6.56
CA TYR A 5 -15.87 7.59 7.45
C TYR A 5 -16.05 8.87 6.64
N ASP A 6 -16.54 8.74 5.42
CA ASP A 6 -16.85 9.88 4.58
C ASP A 6 -17.93 10.74 5.23
N MET A 7 -17.89 12.01 4.92
CA MET A 7 -18.78 13.01 5.49
C MET A 7 -20.25 12.67 5.25
N GLU A 8 -20.57 12.13 4.08
CA GLU A 8 -21.91 11.67 3.71
C GLU A 8 -22.36 10.47 4.54
N ALA A 9 -21.47 9.53 4.83
CA ALA A 9 -21.78 8.39 5.70
C ALA A 9 -22.06 8.85 7.12
N ILE A 10 -21.25 9.74 7.67
CA ILE A 10 -21.47 10.33 9.01
C ILE A 10 -22.79 11.10 9.05
N ALA A 11 -23.09 11.90 8.02
CA ALA A 11 -24.30 12.67 7.92
C ALA A 11 -25.56 11.77 7.91
N SER A 12 -25.58 10.74 7.07
CA SER A 12 -26.71 9.84 6.94
C SER A 12 -26.91 8.94 8.15
N GLU A 13 -25.84 8.32 8.65
CA GLU A 13 -25.92 7.31 9.72
C GLU A 13 -26.10 7.91 11.13
N HIS A 14 -25.53 9.09 11.36
CA HIS A 14 -25.49 9.67 12.69
C HIS A 14 -26.35 10.93 12.86
N LEU A 15 -26.66 11.62 11.76
CA LEU A 15 -27.48 12.85 11.81
C LEU A 15 -28.82 12.69 11.09
N GLY A 16 -29.02 11.62 10.31
CA GLY A 16 -30.26 11.38 9.54
C GLY A 16 -30.45 12.39 8.41
N ILE A 17 -29.39 12.99 7.88
CA ILE A 17 -29.42 13.94 6.78
C ILE A 17 -28.66 13.43 5.57
N LEU A 18 -29.13 13.75 4.37
CA LEU A 18 -28.45 13.44 3.14
C LEU A 18 -27.72 14.71 2.65
N ILE A 19 -26.47 14.56 2.31
CA ILE A 19 -25.64 15.58 1.67
C ILE A 19 -25.00 15.01 0.41
N PRO A 20 -24.68 15.83 -0.60
CA PRO A 20 -24.05 15.35 -1.81
C PRO A 20 -22.64 14.78 -1.52
N GLY A 21 -22.33 13.66 -2.15
CA GLY A 21 -21.04 12.97 -1.97
C GLY A 21 -19.90 13.67 -2.71
N ARG A 22 -18.66 13.40 -2.24
CA ARG A 22 -17.46 13.95 -2.89
C ARG A 22 -17.42 13.68 -4.39
N ALA A 23 -17.70 12.44 -4.82
CA ALA A 23 -17.68 12.06 -6.22
C ALA A 23 -18.73 12.81 -7.06
N GLU A 24 -19.90 13.08 -6.49
CA GLU A 24 -20.98 13.85 -7.13
C GLU A 24 -20.59 15.33 -7.29
N VAL A 25 -19.98 15.93 -6.27
CA VAL A 25 -19.61 17.34 -6.26
C VAL A 25 -18.38 17.59 -7.14
N PHE A 26 -17.35 16.79 -7.01
CA PHE A 26 -16.04 17.02 -7.65
C PHE A 26 -15.88 16.29 -8.98
N GLY A 27 -16.51 15.11 -9.16
CA GLY A 27 -16.18 14.22 -10.26
C GLY A 27 -14.71 13.83 -10.20
N LYS A 28 -13.94 14.19 -11.24
CA LYS A 28 -12.47 13.96 -11.30
C LYS A 28 -11.63 15.19 -10.88
N ARG A 29 -12.28 16.30 -10.49
CA ARG A 29 -11.61 17.57 -10.15
C ARG A 29 -11.09 17.53 -8.70
N ASP A 30 -10.01 18.26 -8.44
CA ASP A 30 -9.61 18.60 -7.08
C ASP A 30 -10.37 19.83 -6.55
N PHE A 31 -10.18 20.17 -5.27
CA PHE A 31 -10.86 21.30 -4.64
C PHE A 31 -10.47 22.64 -5.27
N ARG A 32 -9.20 22.81 -5.66
CA ARG A 32 -8.71 24.07 -6.26
C ARG A 32 -9.35 24.31 -7.62
N THR A 33 -9.41 23.28 -8.43
CA THR A 33 -10.06 23.32 -9.74
C THR A 33 -11.55 23.63 -9.59
N LEU A 34 -12.27 22.93 -8.70
CA LEU A 34 -13.68 23.22 -8.46
C LEU A 34 -13.90 24.65 -7.94
N LEU A 35 -13.06 25.12 -7.02
CA LEU A 35 -13.14 26.47 -6.46
C LEU A 35 -12.98 27.54 -7.54
N SER A 36 -12.11 27.31 -8.53
CA SER A 36 -11.91 28.26 -9.65
C SER A 36 -13.04 28.22 -10.69
N GLU A 37 -13.64 27.04 -10.92
CA GLU A 37 -14.70 26.86 -11.93
C GLU A 37 -16.10 27.14 -11.38
N ASP A 38 -16.39 26.74 -10.14
CA ASP A 38 -17.67 26.91 -9.46
C ASP A 38 -17.46 27.15 -7.96
N THR A 39 -17.14 28.39 -7.62
CA THR A 39 -16.91 28.81 -6.23
C THR A 39 -18.11 28.51 -5.33
N GLY A 40 -19.35 28.67 -5.85
CA GLY A 40 -20.58 28.43 -5.08
C GLY A 40 -20.68 26.98 -4.63
N LYS A 41 -20.49 26.06 -5.56
CA LYS A 41 -20.53 24.62 -5.28
C LYS A 41 -19.40 24.16 -4.35
N ALA A 42 -18.19 24.71 -4.52
CA ALA A 42 -17.06 24.42 -3.65
C ALA A 42 -17.30 24.91 -2.20
N MET A 43 -17.85 26.11 -2.06
CA MET A 43 -18.20 26.68 -0.74
C MET A 43 -19.34 25.90 -0.08
N GLU A 44 -20.38 25.53 -0.81
CA GLU A 44 -21.50 24.73 -0.30
C GLU A 44 -20.98 23.40 0.27
N TYR A 45 -20.13 22.69 -0.48
CA TYR A 45 -19.52 21.44 0.00
C TYR A 45 -18.68 21.66 1.27
N ALA A 46 -17.88 22.70 1.34
CA ALA A 46 -17.12 23.04 2.54
C ALA A 46 -18.02 23.35 3.74
N CYS A 47 -19.16 24.03 3.51
CA CYS A 47 -20.17 24.27 4.54
C CYS A 47 -20.82 22.99 5.06
N TYR A 48 -21.10 22.00 4.19
CA TYR A 48 -21.57 20.68 4.63
C TYR A 48 -20.54 20.02 5.58
N GLY A 49 -19.24 20.09 5.26
CA GLY A 49 -18.18 19.57 6.12
C GLY A 49 -18.18 20.19 7.51
N ALA A 50 -18.23 21.50 7.56
CA ALA A 50 -18.28 22.22 8.83
C ALA A 50 -19.55 21.89 9.64
N TYR A 51 -20.69 21.82 8.96
CA TYR A 51 -21.99 21.49 9.58
C TYR A 51 -21.99 20.06 10.16
N VAL A 52 -21.60 19.05 9.37
CA VAL A 52 -21.57 17.66 9.79
C VAL A 52 -20.59 17.47 10.95
N SER A 53 -19.38 18.08 10.87
CA SER A 53 -18.40 18.02 11.95
C SER A 53 -18.95 18.61 13.25
N ARG A 54 -19.58 19.76 13.19
CA ARG A 54 -20.16 20.43 14.38
C ARG A 54 -21.32 19.64 14.99
N LYS A 55 -22.26 19.18 14.15
CA LYS A 55 -23.46 18.44 14.62
C LYS A 55 -23.10 17.03 15.04
N GLY A 56 -22.23 16.35 14.29
CA GLY A 56 -21.76 15.00 14.57
C GLY A 56 -20.99 14.88 15.88
N LYS A 57 -20.21 15.91 16.25
CA LYS A 57 -19.40 15.91 17.48
C LYS A 57 -20.18 15.44 18.71
N LYS A 58 -21.37 16.01 18.96
CA LYS A 58 -22.17 15.65 20.15
C LYS A 58 -22.66 14.20 20.06
N VAL A 59 -23.28 13.83 18.95
CA VAL A 59 -23.87 12.51 18.76
C VAL A 59 -22.79 11.41 18.83
N LEU A 60 -21.64 11.63 18.22
CA LEU A 60 -20.52 10.67 18.26
C LEU A 60 -19.92 10.58 19.66
N LYS A 61 -19.80 11.70 20.38
CA LYS A 61 -19.33 11.71 21.78
C LYS A 61 -20.27 10.93 22.70
N ASP A 62 -21.57 11.13 22.58
CA ASP A 62 -22.58 10.42 23.35
C ASP A 62 -22.52 8.88 23.08
N LYS A 63 -22.30 8.48 21.81
CA LYS A 63 -22.10 7.07 21.42
C LYS A 63 -20.82 6.47 21.99
N LEU A 64 -19.71 7.21 21.97
CA LEU A 64 -18.44 6.76 22.55
C LEU A 64 -18.57 6.57 24.07
N GLU A 65 -19.27 7.47 24.75
CA GLU A 65 -19.53 7.39 26.18
C GLU A 65 -20.41 6.17 26.53
N ALA A 66 -21.48 5.95 25.77
CA ALA A 66 -22.35 4.76 25.89
C ALA A 66 -21.61 3.43 25.60
N ALA A 67 -20.60 3.45 24.73
CA ALA A 67 -19.77 2.29 24.44
C ALA A 67 -18.60 2.11 25.43
N GLY A 68 -18.44 2.96 26.42
CA GLY A 68 -17.31 2.93 27.37
C GLY A 68 -15.95 3.29 26.76
N MET A 69 -15.93 3.95 25.57
CA MET A 69 -14.73 4.21 24.78
C MET A 69 -14.24 5.66 24.87
N LYS A 70 -14.83 6.47 25.75
CA LYS A 70 -14.48 7.89 25.88
C LYS A 70 -13.01 8.10 26.30
N CYS A 71 -12.54 7.38 27.30
CA CYS A 71 -11.16 7.43 27.76
C CYS A 71 -10.18 7.05 26.64
N LEU A 72 -10.44 5.95 25.92
CA LEU A 72 -9.65 5.56 24.75
C LEU A 72 -9.54 6.71 23.75
N MET A 73 -10.64 7.34 23.41
CA MET A 73 -10.67 8.44 22.44
C MET A 73 -9.94 9.69 22.93
N GLU A 74 -10.22 10.14 24.17
CA GLU A 74 -9.70 11.41 24.69
C GLU A 74 -8.26 11.32 25.16
N GLU A 75 -7.82 10.19 25.73
CA GLU A 75 -6.49 10.03 26.33
C GLU A 75 -5.46 9.33 25.43
N MET A 76 -5.92 8.58 24.42
CA MET A 76 -5.03 7.85 23.52
C MET A 76 -5.17 8.29 22.06
N GLU A 77 -6.33 8.10 21.44
CA GLU A 77 -6.50 8.29 20.00
C GLU A 77 -6.34 9.75 19.56
N MET A 78 -6.93 10.69 20.28
CA MET A 78 -6.82 12.12 19.94
C MET A 78 -5.40 12.66 20.14
N PRO A 79 -4.70 12.41 21.28
CA PRO A 79 -3.29 12.79 21.41
C PRO A 79 -2.39 12.11 20.37
N LEU A 80 -2.63 10.83 20.06
CA LEU A 80 -1.86 10.10 19.07
C LEU A 80 -1.98 10.72 17.68
N SER A 81 -3.15 11.26 17.30
CA SER A 81 -3.33 11.91 16.01
C SER A 81 -2.39 13.09 15.78
N LEU A 82 -2.06 13.84 16.83
CA LEU A 82 -1.09 14.93 16.78
C LEU A 82 0.33 14.42 16.62
N VAL A 83 0.69 13.35 17.33
CA VAL A 83 2.00 12.70 17.20
C VAL A 83 2.20 12.16 15.77
N LEU A 84 1.18 11.51 15.22
CA LEU A 84 1.24 10.99 13.85
C LEU A 84 1.34 12.12 12.82
N TYR A 85 0.64 13.24 13.04
CA TYR A 85 0.76 14.42 12.20
C TYR A 85 2.21 14.96 12.21
N ASP A 86 2.83 15.08 13.38
CA ASP A 86 4.21 15.54 13.50
C ASP A 86 5.18 14.56 12.82
N MET A 87 4.96 13.25 12.97
CA MET A 87 5.74 12.21 12.27
C MET A 87 5.59 12.29 10.74
N GLN A 88 4.38 12.52 10.23
CA GLN A 88 4.13 12.71 8.81
C GLN A 88 4.84 13.96 8.28
N LYS A 89 4.75 15.06 9.02
CA LYS A 89 5.40 16.32 8.68
C LYS A 89 6.92 16.24 8.73
N GLU A 90 7.47 15.54 9.71
CA GLU A 90 8.92 15.32 9.83
C GLU A 90 9.44 14.40 8.71
N GLY A 91 8.69 13.35 8.35
CA GLY A 91 9.12 12.34 7.39
C GLY A 91 10.30 11.50 7.87
N VAL A 92 10.76 10.59 7.03
CA VAL A 92 11.91 9.71 7.30
C VAL A 92 13.01 9.99 6.28
N ALA A 93 14.20 10.33 6.75
CA ALA A 93 15.34 10.62 5.88
C ALA A 93 15.83 9.35 5.15
N VAL A 94 16.10 9.49 3.85
CA VAL A 94 16.51 8.39 2.96
C VAL A 94 17.71 8.80 2.14
N LYS A 95 18.74 7.94 2.12
CA LYS A 95 19.90 8.10 1.26
C LYS A 95 19.57 7.70 -0.18
N ARG A 96 19.18 8.66 -1.00
CA ARG A 96 18.77 8.46 -2.40
C ARG A 96 19.78 7.67 -3.22
N GLU A 97 21.05 8.01 -3.10
CA GLU A 97 22.12 7.35 -3.88
C GLU A 97 22.33 5.89 -3.44
N GLU A 98 22.25 5.60 -2.16
CA GLU A 98 22.34 4.23 -1.66
C GLU A 98 21.12 3.40 -2.07
N LEU A 99 19.92 4.00 -2.09
CA LEU A 99 18.70 3.34 -2.58
C LEU A 99 18.82 3.02 -4.08
N LYS A 100 19.36 3.95 -4.87
CA LYS A 100 19.63 3.73 -6.29
C LYS A 100 20.65 2.62 -6.50
N ALA A 101 21.78 2.68 -5.82
CA ALA A 101 22.83 1.66 -5.91
C ALA A 101 22.32 0.27 -5.51
N TYR A 102 21.45 0.21 -4.50
CA TYR A 102 20.77 -1.03 -4.12
C TYR A 102 19.90 -1.57 -5.27
N GLY A 103 19.10 -0.71 -5.93
CA GLY A 103 18.27 -1.09 -7.07
C GLY A 103 19.10 -1.59 -8.27
N ASP A 104 20.19 -0.89 -8.57
CA ASP A 104 21.11 -1.24 -9.65
C ASP A 104 21.80 -2.60 -9.39
N ALA A 105 22.17 -2.90 -8.16
CA ALA A 105 22.78 -4.18 -7.79
C ALA A 105 21.83 -5.39 -7.97
N LEU A 106 20.52 -5.19 -7.99
CA LEU A 106 19.55 -6.27 -8.24
C LEU A 106 19.43 -6.62 -9.72
N VAL A 107 19.74 -5.69 -10.63
CA VAL A 107 19.49 -5.83 -12.08
C VAL A 107 20.22 -7.03 -12.66
N ALA A 108 21.52 -7.13 -12.43
CA ALA A 108 22.34 -8.21 -12.98
C ALA A 108 21.81 -9.60 -12.59
N ARG A 109 21.41 -9.77 -11.33
CA ARG A 109 20.86 -11.04 -10.86
C ARG A 109 19.46 -11.34 -11.42
N ILE A 110 18.62 -10.32 -11.60
CA ILE A 110 17.32 -10.46 -12.24
C ILE A 110 17.49 -10.92 -13.69
N GLU A 111 18.42 -10.33 -14.44
CA GLU A 111 18.71 -10.70 -15.84
C GLU A 111 19.26 -12.12 -15.95
N GLU A 112 20.19 -12.52 -15.07
CA GLU A 112 20.69 -13.90 -15.01
C GLU A 112 19.56 -14.91 -14.79
N LEU A 113 18.67 -14.63 -13.84
CA LEU A 113 17.53 -15.50 -13.53
C LEU A 113 16.55 -15.56 -14.69
N GLU A 114 16.27 -14.44 -15.35
CA GLU A 114 15.39 -14.40 -16.51
C GLU A 114 15.92 -15.28 -17.64
N GLN A 115 17.20 -15.17 -17.95
CA GLN A 115 17.87 -16.03 -18.95
C GLN A 115 17.85 -17.51 -18.55
N SER A 116 18.13 -17.82 -17.29
CA SER A 116 18.08 -19.16 -16.76
C SER A 116 16.68 -19.78 -16.88
N ILE A 117 15.65 -19.02 -16.48
CA ILE A 117 14.25 -19.45 -16.55
C ILE A 117 13.81 -19.70 -18.00
N HIS A 118 14.11 -18.78 -18.93
CA HIS A 118 13.78 -18.95 -20.35
C HIS A 118 14.52 -20.14 -20.97
N THR A 119 15.79 -20.35 -20.61
CA THR A 119 16.58 -21.50 -21.08
C THR A 119 15.99 -22.82 -20.58
N GLN A 120 15.63 -22.91 -19.31
CA GLN A 120 15.01 -24.11 -18.72
C GLN A 120 13.61 -24.39 -19.29
N ALA A 121 12.84 -23.32 -19.59
CA ALA A 121 11.51 -23.44 -20.18
C ALA A 121 11.54 -23.77 -21.69
N GLY A 122 12.68 -23.50 -22.36
CA GLY A 122 12.81 -23.63 -23.81
C GLY A 122 12.01 -22.60 -24.62
N THR A 123 11.49 -21.54 -23.95
CA THR A 123 10.70 -20.48 -24.58
C THR A 123 10.77 -19.20 -23.77
N GLU A 124 10.63 -18.07 -24.46
CA GLU A 124 10.49 -16.75 -23.82
C GLU A 124 9.02 -16.51 -23.45
N PHE A 125 8.79 -15.95 -22.25
CA PHE A 125 7.46 -15.58 -21.76
C PHE A 125 7.58 -14.55 -20.64
N ASN A 126 6.47 -13.88 -20.31
CA ASN A 126 6.46 -12.95 -19.19
C ASN A 126 6.34 -13.71 -17.85
N ILE A 127 7.45 -13.84 -17.11
CA ILE A 127 7.57 -14.54 -15.82
C ILE A 127 6.66 -13.90 -14.75
N ASN A 128 6.38 -12.59 -14.88
CA ASN A 128 5.49 -11.88 -13.96
C ASN A 128 4.00 -12.05 -14.30
N SER A 129 3.67 -12.67 -15.45
CA SER A 129 2.29 -13.02 -15.79
C SER A 129 1.90 -14.36 -15.17
N PRO A 130 0.97 -14.40 -14.18
CA PRO A 130 0.54 -15.67 -13.59
C PRO A 130 -0.03 -16.64 -14.60
N LYS A 131 -0.69 -16.13 -15.65
CA LYS A 131 -1.29 -16.94 -16.71
C LYS A 131 -0.20 -17.62 -17.53
N GLN A 132 0.72 -16.86 -18.13
CA GLN A 132 1.79 -17.41 -18.97
C GLN A 132 2.69 -18.36 -18.18
N LEU A 133 3.05 -17.98 -16.97
CA LEU A 133 3.84 -18.85 -16.10
C LEU A 133 3.13 -20.16 -15.78
N GLY A 134 1.82 -20.12 -15.49
CA GLY A 134 1.03 -21.33 -15.25
C GLY A 134 0.97 -22.25 -16.45
N GLU A 135 0.78 -21.69 -17.65
CA GLU A 135 0.79 -22.43 -18.92
C GLU A 135 2.15 -23.09 -19.18
N VAL A 136 3.25 -22.35 -18.98
CA VAL A 136 4.61 -22.88 -19.18
C VAL A 136 4.93 -24.00 -18.19
N LEU A 137 4.72 -23.78 -16.90
CA LEU A 137 5.08 -24.79 -15.89
C LEU A 137 4.22 -26.05 -15.98
N PHE A 138 2.90 -25.90 -16.10
CA PHE A 138 1.97 -27.00 -15.90
C PHE A 138 1.44 -27.63 -17.21
N GLU A 139 1.50 -26.92 -18.34
CA GLU A 139 1.09 -27.46 -19.64
C GLU A 139 2.29 -27.79 -20.51
N THR A 140 3.24 -26.86 -20.69
CA THR A 140 4.41 -27.08 -21.56
C THR A 140 5.42 -28.01 -20.91
N MET A 141 5.84 -27.70 -19.68
CA MET A 141 6.83 -28.51 -18.95
C MET A 141 6.20 -29.72 -18.20
N GLN A 142 4.87 -29.76 -18.11
CA GLN A 142 4.10 -30.83 -17.44
C GLN A 142 4.53 -31.09 -15.99
N ILE A 143 4.94 -30.06 -15.26
CA ILE A 143 5.30 -30.19 -13.84
C ILE A 143 4.06 -30.63 -13.05
N PRO A 144 4.12 -31.73 -12.27
CA PRO A 144 2.97 -32.19 -11.50
C PRO A 144 2.66 -31.25 -10.34
N GLY A 145 1.41 -31.30 -9.84
CA GLY A 145 1.00 -30.52 -8.65
C GLY A 145 0.37 -29.14 -8.97
N GLY A 146 0.14 -28.82 -10.24
CA GLY A 146 -0.54 -27.60 -10.64
C GLY A 146 -1.98 -27.52 -10.11
N LYS A 147 -2.28 -26.48 -9.32
CA LYS A 147 -3.63 -26.23 -8.80
C LYS A 147 -4.42 -25.38 -9.80
N LYS A 148 -5.45 -25.96 -10.43
CA LYS A 148 -6.34 -25.21 -11.34
C LYS A 148 -7.22 -24.23 -10.58
N THR A 149 -7.38 -23.05 -11.15
CA THR A 149 -8.28 -21.99 -10.72
C THR A 149 -9.28 -21.66 -11.84
N LYS A 150 -10.22 -20.75 -11.60
CA LYS A 150 -11.17 -20.31 -12.64
C LYS A 150 -10.49 -19.65 -13.85
N THR A 151 -9.29 -19.11 -13.70
CA THR A 151 -8.57 -18.31 -14.71
C THR A 151 -7.26 -18.97 -15.19
N GLY A 152 -7.01 -20.24 -14.85
CA GLY A 152 -5.80 -20.98 -15.19
C GLY A 152 -5.18 -21.69 -14.00
N TYR A 153 -3.86 -21.81 -13.96
CA TYR A 153 -3.15 -22.43 -12.84
C TYR A 153 -2.73 -21.41 -11.79
N SER A 154 -2.78 -21.81 -10.51
CA SER A 154 -2.25 -21.00 -9.43
C SER A 154 -0.71 -21.00 -9.45
N THR A 155 -0.12 -19.82 -9.53
CA THR A 155 1.31 -19.58 -9.38
C THR A 155 1.63 -18.79 -8.11
N ALA A 156 0.78 -18.95 -7.07
CA ALA A 156 1.00 -18.35 -5.77
C ALA A 156 2.24 -18.95 -5.08
N ALA A 157 2.89 -18.16 -4.22
CA ALA A 157 4.16 -18.55 -3.60
C ALA A 157 4.06 -19.88 -2.86
N ASP A 158 2.97 -20.11 -2.11
CA ASP A 158 2.73 -21.35 -1.36
C ASP A 158 2.61 -22.60 -2.24
N VAL A 159 2.18 -22.44 -3.50
CA VAL A 159 2.13 -23.53 -4.49
C VAL A 159 3.52 -23.76 -5.07
N LEU A 160 4.23 -22.71 -5.46
CA LEU A 160 5.56 -22.82 -6.05
C LEU A 160 6.61 -23.27 -5.02
N GLU A 161 6.54 -22.83 -3.78
CA GLU A 161 7.45 -23.26 -2.71
C GLU A 161 7.48 -24.79 -2.52
N LYS A 162 6.33 -25.45 -2.67
CA LYS A 162 6.23 -26.91 -2.57
C LYS A 162 6.95 -27.64 -3.70
N LEU A 163 7.09 -27.00 -4.86
CA LEU A 163 7.73 -27.55 -6.04
C LEU A 163 9.21 -27.15 -6.14
N SER A 164 9.65 -26.17 -5.39
CA SER A 164 11.00 -25.59 -5.49
C SER A 164 12.13 -26.56 -5.13
N ALA A 165 11.85 -27.59 -4.31
CA ALA A 165 12.84 -28.60 -3.96
C ALA A 165 13.21 -29.49 -5.14
N ASP A 166 12.21 -29.85 -5.97
CA ASP A 166 12.35 -30.82 -7.04
C ASP A 166 12.63 -30.17 -8.40
N TYR A 167 12.23 -28.90 -8.58
CA TYR A 167 12.32 -28.20 -9.87
C TYR A 167 13.16 -26.93 -9.78
N PRO A 168 14.41 -26.92 -10.35
CA PRO A 168 15.29 -25.76 -10.33
C PRO A 168 14.65 -24.49 -10.92
N ILE A 169 13.91 -24.62 -12.03
CA ILE A 169 13.18 -23.49 -12.64
C ILE A 169 12.23 -22.79 -11.66
N VAL A 170 11.56 -23.57 -10.79
CA VAL A 170 10.60 -23.02 -9.82
C VAL A 170 11.33 -22.22 -8.74
N ARG A 171 12.52 -22.67 -8.35
CA ARG A 171 13.39 -21.94 -7.41
C ARG A 171 13.85 -20.60 -8.01
N ASP A 172 14.30 -20.64 -9.26
CA ASP A 172 14.73 -19.45 -9.99
C ASP A 172 13.56 -18.45 -10.17
N ILE A 173 12.35 -18.93 -10.44
CA ILE A 173 11.14 -18.10 -10.55
C ILE A 173 10.78 -17.44 -9.20
N LEU A 174 10.87 -18.15 -8.08
CA LEU A 174 10.62 -17.58 -6.76
C LEU A 174 11.65 -16.50 -6.42
N GLU A 175 12.93 -16.74 -6.71
CA GLU A 175 14.00 -15.76 -6.52
C GLU A 175 13.77 -14.54 -7.44
N TYR A 176 13.54 -14.74 -8.73
CA TYR A 176 13.26 -13.69 -9.72
C TYR A 176 12.10 -12.79 -9.27
N ARG A 177 10.96 -13.38 -8.90
CA ARG A 177 9.80 -12.62 -8.43
C ARG A 177 10.09 -11.85 -7.15
N GLY A 178 10.86 -12.44 -6.25
CA GLY A 178 11.31 -11.79 -5.02
C GLY A 178 12.17 -10.56 -5.32
N LEU A 179 13.18 -10.69 -6.17
CA LEU A 179 14.08 -9.60 -6.56
C LEU A 179 13.37 -8.52 -7.38
N THR A 180 12.53 -8.91 -8.34
CA THR A 180 11.74 -7.97 -9.14
C THR A 180 10.80 -7.14 -8.25
N LYS A 181 10.18 -7.76 -7.25
CA LYS A 181 9.36 -7.04 -6.27
C LYS A 181 10.20 -6.10 -5.40
N LEU A 182 11.38 -6.54 -4.95
CA LEU A 182 12.29 -5.67 -4.19
C LEU A 182 12.70 -4.45 -5.02
N LYS A 183 13.04 -4.64 -6.28
CA LYS A 183 13.40 -3.54 -7.17
C LYS A 183 12.22 -2.62 -7.43
N SER A 184 11.11 -3.13 -7.97
CA SER A 184 9.99 -2.30 -8.42
C SER A 184 9.26 -1.59 -7.28
N THR A 185 9.02 -2.29 -6.16
CA THR A 185 8.21 -1.74 -5.06
C THR A 185 9.05 -0.92 -4.09
N TYR A 186 10.27 -1.37 -3.79
CA TYR A 186 11.06 -0.75 -2.72
C TYR A 186 12.22 0.08 -3.23
N ALA A 187 12.98 -0.34 -4.24
CA ALA A 187 14.05 0.51 -4.78
C ALA A 187 13.47 1.66 -5.62
N ASP A 188 12.81 1.33 -6.72
CA ASP A 188 12.26 2.32 -7.66
C ASP A 188 11.01 3.00 -7.09
N GLY A 189 10.13 2.21 -6.45
CA GLY A 189 8.87 2.70 -5.89
C GLY A 189 9.08 3.71 -4.76
N LEU A 190 9.98 3.47 -3.81
CA LEU A 190 10.26 4.42 -2.73
C LEU A 190 11.02 5.66 -3.23
N ALA A 191 11.88 5.50 -4.24
CA ALA A 191 12.62 6.62 -4.81
C ALA A 191 11.70 7.73 -5.35
N ALA A 192 10.51 7.36 -5.86
CA ALA A 192 9.51 8.30 -6.36
C ALA A 192 8.85 9.15 -5.25
N PHE A 193 8.92 8.71 -3.99
CA PHE A 193 8.35 9.41 -2.84
C PHE A 193 9.39 10.22 -2.05
N ILE A 194 10.65 10.22 -2.47
CA ILE A 194 11.66 11.06 -1.82
C ILE A 194 11.45 12.51 -2.29
N GLU A 195 11.05 13.39 -1.38
CA GLU A 195 10.82 14.79 -1.65
C GLU A 195 12.13 15.61 -1.75
N GLU A 196 12.01 16.92 -1.95
CA GLU A 196 13.17 17.83 -2.11
C GLU A 196 14.04 17.92 -0.84
N ASP A 197 13.44 17.69 0.32
CA ASP A 197 14.14 17.66 1.62
C ASP A 197 14.90 16.33 1.88
N GLY A 198 14.86 15.39 0.92
CA GLY A 198 15.52 14.08 1.04
C GLY A 198 14.77 13.10 1.94
N ARG A 199 13.49 13.34 2.23
CA ARG A 199 12.67 12.53 3.11
C ARG A 199 11.48 11.91 2.39
N ILE A 200 10.93 10.87 2.99
CA ILE A 200 9.67 10.25 2.59
C ILE A 200 8.63 10.60 3.65
N HIS A 201 7.52 11.21 3.22
CA HIS A 201 6.38 11.58 4.04
C HIS A 201 5.23 10.61 3.79
N THR A 202 5.14 9.56 4.60
CA THR A 202 4.04 8.57 4.51
C THR A 202 2.81 9.05 5.26
N ASN A 203 1.63 8.61 4.85
CA ASN A 203 0.39 8.84 5.60
C ASN A 203 0.18 7.73 6.63
N PHE A 204 -0.03 8.08 7.90
CA PHE A 204 -0.39 7.15 8.96
C PHE A 204 -1.91 7.14 9.18
N ASN A 205 -2.53 5.95 9.08
CA ASN A 205 -3.97 5.79 9.24
C ASN A 205 -4.29 5.07 10.56
N GLN A 206 -5.02 5.74 11.45
CA GLN A 206 -5.44 5.18 12.75
C GLN A 206 -6.69 4.31 12.65
N THR A 207 -7.55 4.51 11.64
CA THR A 207 -8.91 3.98 11.61
C THR A 207 -9.11 2.79 10.67
N ILE A 208 -8.08 2.37 9.94
CA ILE A 208 -8.20 1.33 8.90
C ILE A 208 -8.19 -0.08 9.48
N THR A 209 -7.39 -0.34 10.52
CA THR A 209 -7.23 -1.70 11.05
C THR A 209 -8.20 -1.98 12.19
N ALA A 210 -8.86 -3.14 12.16
CA ALA A 210 -9.75 -3.57 13.25
C ALA A 210 -9.01 -3.94 14.55
N THR A 211 -7.67 -4.05 14.50
CA THR A 211 -6.84 -4.48 15.63
C THR A 211 -6.24 -3.33 16.43
N GLY A 212 -6.53 -2.07 16.06
CA GLY A 212 -5.90 -0.88 16.67
C GLY A 212 -4.46 -0.64 16.20
N ARG A 213 -3.97 -1.39 15.19
CA ARG A 213 -2.68 -1.09 14.57
C ARG A 213 -2.81 0.13 13.65
N ILE A 214 -1.75 0.90 13.55
CA ILE A 214 -1.64 1.98 12.57
C ILE A 214 -1.19 1.38 11.25
N SER A 215 -1.77 1.81 10.14
CA SER A 215 -1.29 1.48 8.79
C SER A 215 -0.59 2.66 8.14
N SER A 216 0.29 2.38 7.18
CA SER A 216 1.07 3.37 6.43
C SER A 216 0.74 3.25 4.95
N THR A 217 0.48 4.39 4.29
CA THR A 217 0.16 4.47 2.85
C THR A 217 0.87 5.65 2.21
N GLU A 218 1.12 5.58 0.93
CA GLU A 218 1.69 6.64 0.09
C GLU A 218 3.04 7.19 0.60
N PRO A 219 4.08 6.34 0.70
CA PRO A 219 4.13 4.91 0.41
C PRO A 219 3.88 4.04 1.65
N ASN A 220 3.61 2.73 1.45
CA ASN A 220 3.54 1.77 2.54
C ASN A 220 4.94 1.39 3.02
N LEU A 221 5.36 1.92 4.17
CA LEU A 221 6.67 1.64 4.79
C LEU A 221 6.67 0.42 5.72
N GLN A 222 5.50 -0.16 6.02
CA GLN A 222 5.39 -1.30 6.95
C GLN A 222 5.78 -2.63 6.32
N ASN A 223 5.64 -2.75 4.99
CA ASN A 223 5.85 -4.01 4.28
C ASN A 223 7.27 -4.20 3.76
N ILE A 224 8.25 -3.41 4.24
CA ILE A 224 9.66 -3.58 3.87
C ILE A 224 10.14 -4.96 4.32
N PRO A 225 10.62 -5.82 3.40
CA PRO A 225 10.95 -7.21 3.70
C PRO A 225 12.05 -7.35 4.75
N MET A 226 11.88 -8.35 5.66
CA MET A 226 12.83 -8.63 6.73
C MET A 226 13.47 -10.02 6.62
N ARG A 227 12.80 -10.95 5.93
CA ARG A 227 13.22 -12.35 5.89
C ARG A 227 14.40 -12.60 4.96
N MET A 228 14.42 -11.92 3.82
CA MET A 228 15.52 -12.00 2.84
C MET A 228 16.67 -11.08 3.24
N GLU A 229 17.91 -11.52 3.05
CA GLU A 229 19.11 -10.70 3.32
C GLU A 229 19.09 -9.40 2.50
N LEU A 230 18.78 -9.51 1.21
CA LEU A 230 18.65 -8.34 0.34
C LEU A 230 17.52 -7.40 0.79
N GLY A 231 16.40 -7.95 1.27
CA GLY A 231 15.32 -7.13 1.85
C GLY A 231 15.74 -6.37 3.10
N ARG A 232 16.63 -6.94 3.92
CA ARG A 232 17.19 -6.24 5.09
C ARG A 232 18.13 -5.09 4.72
N GLN A 233 18.82 -5.20 3.59
CA GLN A 233 19.75 -4.15 3.14
C GLN A 233 19.03 -2.84 2.81
N ILE A 234 17.81 -2.89 2.29
CA ILE A 234 17.04 -1.68 1.98
C ILE A 234 16.77 -0.81 3.22
N ARG A 235 16.72 -1.41 4.42
CA ARG A 235 16.54 -0.64 5.65
C ARG A 235 17.72 0.24 6.02
N LYS A 236 18.92 -0.07 5.50
CA LYS A 236 20.12 0.70 5.77
C LYS A 236 20.10 2.08 5.08
N VAL A 237 19.26 2.24 4.06
CA VAL A 237 19.12 3.54 3.38
C VAL A 237 18.31 4.55 4.20
N PHE A 238 17.53 4.08 5.20
CA PHE A 238 16.82 4.94 6.13
C PHE A 238 17.76 5.35 7.26
N ILE A 239 17.88 6.64 7.46
CA ILE A 239 18.78 7.19 8.48
C ILE A 239 18.00 7.92 9.57
N PRO A 240 18.43 7.83 10.84
CA PRO A 240 17.83 8.60 11.90
C PRO A 240 18.13 10.08 11.73
N ARG A 241 17.36 10.92 12.41
CA ARG A 241 17.68 12.32 12.58
C ARG A 241 18.92 12.43 13.50
N GLU A 242 19.89 13.29 13.12
CA GLU A 242 21.00 13.67 13.98
C GLU A 242 20.55 14.53 15.17
#